data_2876f2f68916cd9d3379b1cf6d834ad4
#
_entry.id   2876f2f68916cd9d3379b1cf6d834ad4
#
_cell.length_a   1.000
_cell.length_b   1.000
_cell.length_c   1.000
_cell.angle_alpha   90.00
_cell.angle_beta   90.00
_cell.angle_gamma   90.00
#
_symmetry.space_group_name_H-M   'P 1'
#
loop_
_entity.id
_entity.type
_entity.pdbx_description
1 polymer ?
#
loop_
_entity_poly.entity_id
_entity_poly.type
_entity_poly.pdbx_seq_one_letter_code
_entity_poly.pdbx_strand_id
1 'polypeptide(L)'
;MRELDVLTADGRVLHTYDLGPTERSDELVLLWQHGTPNTGAPPEPLFEAARPLGIRWIGYDRPSYGGSTPHPDATIATAAADARQIADQLGIGRFTVFGHSGGGPRALACGALIPDRVVAVVSVSSPAPWPAPGLDYFAGMSDGGARELRAAARGRAELQEVLAANEFDPESFIPADYAALEGSWSWFNGIVEAATANGFDGMVADLVGAMAAWGFDLAAVSAPTLIMHGTADRMVPSSHSEWLAAHCPAAELRLQPEAGHISVLDSAPGALAWLRQVVTDWS
;
A
#
# COMPACT_ATOMS: atom_id res chain seq x y z
N MET A 1 18.32 -0.35 9.96
CA MET A 1 17.61 0.36 8.88
C MET A 1 18.31 1.69 8.68
N ARG A 2 18.63 2.06 7.45
CA ARG A 2 19.21 3.37 7.08
C ARG A 2 18.09 4.24 6.55
N GLU A 3 18.08 5.50 6.95
CA GLU A 3 17.19 6.53 6.42
C GLU A 3 18.00 7.47 5.52
N LEU A 4 17.43 7.91 4.43
CA LEU A 4 18.06 8.79 3.47
C LEU A 4 17.01 9.59 2.68
N ASP A 5 17.40 10.74 2.20
CA ASP A 5 16.54 11.58 1.37
C ASP A 5 16.89 11.40 -0.12
N VAL A 6 15.89 11.01 -0.90
CA VAL A 6 15.96 10.89 -2.35
C VAL A 6 15.43 12.18 -2.96
N LEU A 7 16.28 12.91 -3.69
CA LEU A 7 15.87 14.10 -4.41
C LEU A 7 15.29 13.71 -5.78
N THR A 8 14.03 14.05 -5.99
CA THR A 8 13.34 13.76 -7.25
C THR A 8 13.69 14.79 -8.34
N ALA A 9 13.44 14.47 -9.60
CA ALA A 9 13.73 15.33 -10.74
C ALA A 9 12.92 16.64 -10.73
N ASP A 10 11.76 16.64 -10.06
CA ASP A 10 10.91 17.84 -9.87
C ASP A 10 11.27 18.64 -8.60
N GLY A 11 12.34 18.25 -7.89
CA GLY A 11 12.87 18.95 -6.73
C GLY A 11 12.21 18.59 -5.39
N ARG A 12 11.31 17.60 -5.35
CA ARG A 12 10.78 17.07 -4.09
C ARG A 12 11.83 16.19 -3.40
N VAL A 13 11.70 16.05 -2.10
CA VAL A 13 12.42 15.07 -1.29
C VAL A 13 11.49 13.92 -0.97
N LEU A 14 11.93 12.68 -1.12
CA LEU A 14 11.28 11.48 -0.64
C LEU A 14 12.12 10.88 0.48
N HIS A 15 11.63 10.95 1.70
CA HIS A 15 12.28 10.31 2.84
C HIS A 15 12.14 8.80 2.70
N THR A 16 13.27 8.11 2.63
CA THR A 16 13.37 6.71 2.20
C THR A 16 14.05 5.86 3.27
N TYR A 17 13.55 4.67 3.45
CA TYR A 17 14.05 3.65 4.38
C TYR A 17 14.66 2.50 3.59
N ASP A 18 15.88 2.09 3.97
CA ASP A 18 16.61 0.99 3.35
C ASP A 18 17.20 0.07 4.42
N LEU A 19 16.79 -1.19 4.44
CA LEU A 19 17.35 -2.17 5.37
C LEU A 19 18.76 -2.61 4.98
N GLY A 20 19.27 -2.16 3.84
CA GLY A 20 20.56 -2.54 3.32
C GLY A 20 20.56 -3.89 2.60
N PRO A 21 21.66 -4.20 1.90
CA PRO A 21 21.80 -5.44 1.17
C PRO A 21 21.75 -6.65 2.11
N THR A 22 21.24 -7.77 1.62
CA THR A 22 21.25 -9.06 2.30
C THR A 22 22.58 -9.79 2.08
N GLU A 23 22.82 -10.85 2.85
CA GLU A 23 24.01 -11.70 2.66
C GLU A 23 23.88 -12.63 1.44
N ARG A 24 22.74 -12.67 0.80
CA ARG A 24 22.46 -13.55 -0.34
C ARG A 24 22.91 -12.92 -1.66
N SER A 25 23.51 -13.70 -2.52
CA SER A 25 23.89 -13.27 -3.88
C SER A 25 22.68 -13.10 -4.83
N ASP A 26 21.56 -13.71 -4.48
CA ASP A 26 20.27 -13.64 -5.20
C ASP A 26 19.26 -12.76 -4.45
N GLU A 27 19.71 -11.61 -3.95
CA GLU A 27 18.89 -10.66 -3.23
C GLU A 27 17.61 -10.29 -3.99
N LEU A 28 16.48 -10.27 -3.28
CA LEU A 28 15.20 -9.79 -3.80
C LEU A 28 14.88 -8.45 -3.16
N VAL A 29 14.93 -7.38 -3.95
CA VAL A 29 14.50 -6.06 -3.47
C VAL A 29 12.98 -5.99 -3.46
N LEU A 30 12.41 -5.57 -2.33
CA LEU A 30 10.99 -5.37 -2.15
C LEU A 30 10.70 -3.93 -1.71
N LEU A 31 9.97 -3.21 -2.58
CA LEU A 31 9.49 -1.87 -2.29
C LEU A 31 8.14 -1.95 -1.56
N TRP A 32 8.10 -1.39 -0.35
CA TRP A 32 6.89 -1.27 0.46
C TRP A 32 6.10 -0.01 0.09
N GLN A 33 4.83 -0.21 -0.23
CA GLN A 33 3.84 0.85 -0.39
C GLN A 33 2.91 0.84 0.82
N HIS A 34 3.12 1.80 1.72
CA HIS A 34 2.42 1.86 3.01
C HIS A 34 0.92 2.16 2.90
N GLY A 35 0.15 1.86 3.95
CA GLY A 35 -1.28 2.18 4.07
C GLY A 35 -1.55 3.67 4.28
N THR A 36 -2.80 4.01 4.56
CA THR A 36 -3.25 5.38 4.82
C THR A 36 -4.03 5.42 6.15
N PRO A 37 -3.63 6.25 7.14
CA PRO A 37 -2.39 7.02 7.20
C PRO A 37 -1.23 6.19 7.77
N ASN A 38 -0.07 6.17 7.11
CA ASN A 38 1.14 5.54 7.63
C ASN A 38 2.37 6.30 7.17
N THR A 39 3.53 6.07 7.81
CA THR A 39 4.84 6.40 7.26
C THR A 39 5.37 5.26 6.39
N GLY A 40 6.44 5.50 5.66
CA GLY A 40 7.02 4.55 4.73
C GLY A 40 7.93 3.49 5.34
N ALA A 41 8.15 3.51 6.66
CA ALA A 41 8.97 2.49 7.31
C ALA A 41 8.43 1.08 6.98
N PRO A 42 9.30 0.14 6.51
CA PRO A 42 8.87 -1.22 6.21
C PRO A 42 8.35 -1.97 7.45
N PRO A 43 7.42 -2.92 7.29
CA PRO A 43 6.74 -3.58 8.40
C PRO A 43 7.67 -4.54 9.15
N GLU A 44 8.15 -4.11 10.33
CA GLU A 44 9.03 -4.90 11.21
C GLU A 44 8.51 -6.31 11.52
N PRO A 45 7.20 -6.52 11.72
CA PRO A 45 6.66 -7.88 11.97
C PRO A 45 6.98 -8.90 10.87
N LEU A 46 7.30 -8.44 9.66
CA LEU A 46 7.64 -9.32 8.54
C LEU A 46 9.14 -9.57 8.35
N PHE A 47 10.02 -8.92 9.10
CA PHE A 47 11.47 -9.02 8.90
C PHE A 47 12.01 -10.42 9.15
N GLU A 48 11.50 -11.13 10.17
CA GLU A 48 11.92 -12.51 10.44
C GLU A 48 11.56 -13.46 9.29
N ALA A 49 10.36 -13.33 8.73
CA ALA A 49 9.93 -14.14 7.59
C ALA A 49 10.67 -13.77 6.29
N ALA A 50 11.06 -12.52 6.13
CA ALA A 50 11.75 -11.99 4.95
C ALA A 50 13.24 -12.41 4.91
N ARG A 51 13.90 -12.52 6.06
CA ARG A 51 15.35 -12.80 6.17
C ARG A 51 15.80 -14.08 5.43
N PRO A 52 15.20 -15.25 5.66
CA PRO A 52 15.60 -16.49 4.96
C PRO A 52 15.32 -16.43 3.46
N LEU A 53 14.39 -15.55 3.03
CA LEU A 53 14.05 -15.35 1.63
C LEU A 53 15.00 -14.38 0.92
N GLY A 54 15.96 -13.76 1.64
CA GLY A 54 16.89 -12.79 1.08
C GLY A 54 16.21 -11.52 0.57
N ILE A 55 15.17 -11.06 1.27
CA ILE A 55 14.43 -9.87 0.92
C ILE A 55 15.08 -8.63 1.55
N ARG A 56 15.50 -7.68 0.71
CA ARG A 56 15.89 -6.32 1.10
C ARG A 56 14.69 -5.40 1.00
N TRP A 57 14.31 -4.83 2.12
CA TRP A 57 13.19 -3.89 2.18
C TRP A 57 13.63 -2.48 1.85
N ILE A 58 12.86 -1.84 0.97
CA ILE A 58 12.89 -0.41 0.70
C ILE A 58 11.49 0.14 0.99
N GLY A 59 11.40 1.24 1.69
CA GLY A 59 10.16 1.97 1.90
C GLY A 59 10.40 3.46 1.77
N TYR A 60 9.34 4.25 1.64
CA TYR A 60 9.45 5.70 1.64
C TYR A 60 8.16 6.33 2.13
N ASP A 61 8.29 7.46 2.79
CA ASP A 61 7.15 8.30 3.13
C ASP A 61 6.55 8.85 1.84
N ARG A 62 5.28 8.52 1.55
CA ARG A 62 4.63 9.18 0.42
C ARG A 62 4.57 10.70 0.64
N PRO A 63 4.44 11.49 -0.44
CA PRO A 63 4.32 12.93 -0.33
C PRO A 63 3.32 13.38 0.75
N SER A 64 3.71 14.38 1.52
CA SER A 64 2.97 14.93 2.68
C SER A 64 2.96 14.07 3.95
N TYR A 65 3.69 12.94 3.98
CA TYR A 65 3.96 12.19 5.20
C TYR A 65 5.40 12.34 5.65
N GLY A 66 5.62 12.20 6.96
CA GLY A 66 6.94 12.10 7.58
C GLY A 66 7.93 13.15 7.09
N GLY A 67 9.05 12.70 6.54
CA GLY A 67 10.12 13.55 6.02
C GLY A 67 9.98 13.96 4.54
N SER A 68 8.95 13.48 3.84
CA SER A 68 8.77 13.75 2.41
C SER A 68 8.11 15.10 2.14
N THR A 69 8.56 15.76 1.06
CA THR A 69 8.00 17.03 0.60
C THR A 69 6.50 16.90 0.30
N PRO A 70 5.66 17.85 0.72
CA PRO A 70 4.24 17.87 0.35
C PRO A 70 4.03 17.91 -1.16
N HIS A 71 3.06 17.12 -1.64
CA HIS A 71 2.57 17.13 -3.01
C HIS A 71 1.05 16.93 -3.00
N PRO A 72 0.30 18.02 -2.81
CA PRO A 72 -1.16 17.93 -2.61
C PRO A 72 -1.90 17.33 -3.81
N ASP A 73 -1.34 17.41 -5.01
CA ASP A 73 -1.93 16.90 -6.24
C ASP A 73 -1.40 15.50 -6.61
N ALA A 74 -0.74 14.79 -5.65
CA ALA A 74 -0.29 13.43 -5.87
C ALA A 74 -1.47 12.51 -6.17
N THR A 75 -1.31 11.66 -7.18
CA THR A 75 -2.28 10.66 -7.60
C THR A 75 -1.77 9.26 -7.28
N ILE A 76 -2.59 8.24 -7.52
CA ILE A 76 -2.12 6.85 -7.42
C ILE A 76 -0.93 6.61 -8.38
N ALA A 77 -0.98 7.15 -9.59
CA ALA A 77 0.10 7.02 -10.58
C ALA A 77 1.42 7.67 -10.16
N THR A 78 1.40 8.70 -9.31
CA THR A 78 2.61 9.37 -8.79
C THR A 78 3.56 8.37 -8.12
N ALA A 79 3.01 7.36 -7.43
CA ALA A 79 3.81 6.34 -6.74
C ALA A 79 4.76 5.56 -7.66
N ALA A 80 4.39 5.34 -8.92
CA ALA A 80 5.26 4.66 -9.87
C ALA A 80 6.47 5.51 -10.26
N ALA A 81 6.28 6.82 -10.47
CA ALA A 81 7.37 7.75 -10.74
C ALA A 81 8.32 7.90 -9.55
N ASP A 82 7.76 8.01 -8.35
CA ASP A 82 8.53 8.09 -7.10
C ASP A 82 9.33 6.80 -6.87
N ALA A 83 8.72 5.63 -7.04
CA ALA A 83 9.38 4.33 -6.92
C ALA A 83 10.54 4.17 -7.91
N ARG A 84 10.37 4.61 -9.18
CA ARG A 84 11.44 4.59 -10.18
C ARG A 84 12.62 5.47 -9.75
N GLN A 85 12.37 6.68 -9.29
CA GLN A 85 13.44 7.61 -8.87
C GLN A 85 14.21 7.10 -7.65
N ILE A 86 13.51 6.50 -6.67
CA ILE A 86 14.14 5.84 -5.52
C ILE A 86 15.03 4.69 -6.00
N ALA A 87 14.52 3.82 -6.86
CA ALA A 87 15.27 2.69 -7.39
C ALA A 87 16.51 3.15 -8.18
N ASP A 88 16.39 4.18 -9.00
CA ASP A 88 17.50 4.74 -9.79
C ASP A 88 18.60 5.30 -8.88
N GLN A 89 18.23 6.06 -7.84
CA GLN A 89 19.20 6.65 -6.92
C GLN A 89 19.88 5.60 -6.02
N LEU A 90 19.20 4.49 -5.72
CA LEU A 90 19.77 3.37 -4.96
C LEU A 90 20.50 2.35 -5.84
N GLY A 91 20.55 2.55 -7.16
CA GLY A 91 21.17 1.61 -8.11
C GLY A 91 20.43 0.28 -8.24
N ILE A 92 19.12 0.27 -7.96
CA ILE A 92 18.26 -0.92 -8.02
C ILE A 92 17.71 -1.06 -9.44
N GLY A 93 18.10 -2.12 -10.14
CA GLY A 93 17.65 -2.38 -11.51
C GLY A 93 16.19 -2.85 -11.58
N ARG A 94 15.86 -3.92 -10.88
CA ARG A 94 14.50 -4.51 -10.82
C ARG A 94 14.13 -4.79 -9.38
N PHE A 95 12.82 -4.75 -9.08
CA PHE A 95 12.31 -4.95 -7.72
C PHE A 95 10.89 -5.51 -7.74
N THR A 96 10.45 -6.05 -6.62
CA THR A 96 9.06 -6.40 -6.34
C THR A 96 8.39 -5.29 -5.55
N VAL A 97 7.06 -5.25 -5.58
CA VAL A 97 6.29 -4.26 -4.82
C VAL A 97 5.26 -4.95 -3.94
N PHE A 98 5.16 -4.50 -2.70
CA PHE A 98 4.15 -4.95 -1.76
C PHE A 98 3.38 -3.75 -1.21
N GLY A 99 2.08 -3.71 -1.41
CA GLY A 99 1.21 -2.65 -0.90
C GLY A 99 0.12 -3.18 0.02
N HIS A 100 -0.16 -2.44 1.09
CA HIS A 100 -1.28 -2.72 1.99
C HIS A 100 -2.27 -1.55 2.01
N SER A 101 -3.57 -1.84 2.02
CA SER A 101 -4.62 -0.82 2.10
C SER A 101 -4.45 0.25 1.01
N GLY A 102 -4.35 1.52 1.35
CA GLY A 102 -4.04 2.61 0.41
C GLY A 102 -2.74 2.43 -0.38
N GLY A 103 -1.83 1.55 0.05
CA GLY A 103 -0.63 1.17 -0.70
C GLY A 103 -0.88 0.18 -1.83
N GLY A 104 -1.96 -0.60 -1.76
CA GLY A 104 -2.28 -1.61 -2.77
C GLY A 104 -2.47 -1.03 -4.19
N PRO A 105 -3.29 0.00 -4.39
CA PRO A 105 -3.43 0.69 -5.68
C PRO A 105 -2.10 1.22 -6.22
N ARG A 106 -1.22 1.68 -5.33
CA ARG A 106 0.10 2.22 -5.66
C ARG A 106 1.08 1.13 -6.08
N ALA A 107 0.97 -0.05 -5.47
CA ALA A 107 1.72 -1.23 -5.91
C ALA A 107 1.28 -1.66 -7.32
N LEU A 108 -0.03 -1.66 -7.60
CA LEU A 108 -0.58 -1.92 -8.93
C LEU A 108 -0.14 -0.86 -9.96
N ALA A 109 -0.09 0.42 -9.57
CA ALA A 109 0.43 1.49 -10.42
C ALA A 109 1.89 1.25 -10.82
N CYS A 110 2.73 0.79 -9.89
CA CYS A 110 4.11 0.42 -10.21
C CYS A 110 4.14 -0.71 -11.24
N GLY A 111 3.34 -1.76 -11.08
CA GLY A 111 3.25 -2.86 -12.03
C GLY A 111 2.80 -2.44 -13.43
N ALA A 112 1.87 -1.47 -13.52
CA ALA A 112 1.32 -0.98 -14.79
C ALA A 112 2.23 0.03 -15.51
N LEU A 113 2.82 0.97 -14.75
CA LEU A 113 3.49 2.15 -15.32
C LEU A 113 5.00 2.00 -15.45
N ILE A 114 5.61 1.07 -14.71
CA ILE A 114 7.04 0.78 -14.79
C ILE A 114 7.32 -0.73 -14.93
N PRO A 115 6.69 -1.41 -15.91
CA PRO A 115 6.79 -2.87 -16.07
C PRO A 115 8.21 -3.35 -16.39
N ASP A 116 9.09 -2.48 -16.88
CA ASP A 116 10.51 -2.75 -17.09
C ASP A 116 11.30 -2.91 -15.76
N ARG A 117 10.75 -2.43 -14.65
CA ARG A 117 11.39 -2.42 -13.33
C ARG A 117 10.71 -3.40 -12.34
N VAL A 118 9.41 -3.58 -12.45
CA VAL A 118 8.62 -4.39 -11.49
C VAL A 118 8.52 -5.83 -11.97
N VAL A 119 8.98 -6.76 -11.13
CA VAL A 119 9.01 -8.20 -11.45
C VAL A 119 7.85 -8.99 -10.86
N ALA A 120 7.24 -8.51 -9.78
CA ALA A 120 6.03 -9.06 -9.21
C ALA A 120 5.36 -8.03 -8.27
N VAL A 121 4.06 -8.15 -8.06
CA VAL A 121 3.25 -7.26 -7.23
C VAL A 121 2.46 -8.05 -6.20
N VAL A 122 2.41 -7.56 -4.96
CA VAL A 122 1.47 -7.99 -3.93
C VAL A 122 0.60 -6.80 -3.52
N SER A 123 -0.70 -7.00 -3.52
CA SER A 123 -1.70 -6.00 -3.14
C SER A 123 -2.63 -6.59 -2.09
N VAL A 124 -2.59 -6.05 -0.85
CA VAL A 124 -3.34 -6.58 0.30
C VAL A 124 -4.38 -5.57 0.76
N SER A 125 -5.62 -6.01 0.98
CA SER A 125 -6.75 -5.18 1.45
C SER A 125 -6.90 -3.87 0.66
N SER A 126 -6.75 -3.97 -0.65
CA SER A 126 -6.69 -2.82 -1.56
C SER A 126 -8.08 -2.35 -1.97
N PRO A 127 -8.38 -1.04 -1.94
CA PRO A 127 -9.57 -0.52 -2.60
C PRO A 127 -9.46 -0.64 -4.12
N ALA A 128 -10.60 -0.76 -4.79
CA ALA A 128 -10.74 -0.63 -6.25
C ALA A 128 -10.70 0.86 -6.67
N PRO A 129 -10.55 1.18 -7.97
CA PRO A 129 -10.68 2.55 -8.44
C PRO A 129 -12.09 3.11 -8.21
N TRP A 130 -12.19 4.45 -8.11
CA TRP A 130 -13.48 5.12 -8.06
C TRP A 130 -13.72 5.97 -9.32
N PRO A 131 -14.88 5.83 -10.00
CA PRO A 131 -15.87 4.75 -9.82
C PRO A 131 -15.38 3.42 -10.41
N ALA A 132 -15.83 2.29 -9.82
CA ALA A 132 -15.60 0.95 -10.34
C ALA A 132 -16.91 0.41 -10.95
N PRO A 133 -17.04 0.30 -12.27
CA PRO A 133 -18.28 -0.18 -12.88
C PRO A 133 -18.65 -1.58 -12.40
N GLY A 134 -19.88 -1.75 -11.93
CA GLY A 134 -20.37 -3.05 -11.41
C GLY A 134 -20.04 -3.36 -9.96
N LEU A 135 -19.26 -2.52 -9.28
CA LEU A 135 -18.99 -2.63 -7.84
C LEU A 135 -19.88 -1.63 -7.09
N ASP A 136 -20.64 -2.12 -6.10
CA ASP A 136 -21.19 -1.23 -5.06
C ASP A 136 -20.07 -0.87 -4.09
N TYR A 137 -19.40 0.26 -4.38
CA TYR A 137 -18.12 0.63 -3.79
C TYR A 137 -18.16 0.75 -2.26
N PHE A 138 -19.28 1.18 -1.69
CA PHE A 138 -19.40 1.42 -0.25
C PHE A 138 -20.09 0.28 0.50
N ALA A 139 -20.62 -0.72 -0.21
CA ALA A 139 -21.32 -1.83 0.42
C ALA A 139 -20.39 -2.64 1.32
N GLY A 140 -20.75 -2.77 2.60
CA GLY A 140 -19.96 -3.50 3.59
C GLY A 140 -18.88 -2.69 4.30
N MET A 141 -18.61 -1.45 3.88
CA MET A 141 -17.75 -0.53 4.63
C MET A 141 -18.41 -0.10 5.94
N SER A 142 -17.60 0.22 6.94
CA SER A 142 -18.07 0.96 8.12
C SER A 142 -18.63 2.33 7.73
N ASP A 143 -19.54 2.86 8.54
CA ASP A 143 -20.17 4.15 8.25
C ASP A 143 -19.15 5.30 8.26
N GLY A 144 -18.16 5.24 9.15
CA GLY A 144 -17.06 6.21 9.22
C GLY A 144 -16.20 6.21 7.98
N GLY A 145 -15.70 5.04 7.56
CA GLY A 145 -14.87 4.90 6.36
C GLY A 145 -15.62 5.32 5.08
N ALA A 146 -16.86 4.90 4.94
CA ALA A 146 -17.70 5.29 3.80
C ALA A 146 -17.95 6.80 3.76
N ARG A 147 -18.11 7.46 4.92
CA ARG A 147 -18.30 8.92 5.03
C ARG A 147 -17.04 9.67 4.60
N GLU A 148 -15.86 9.24 5.06
CA GLU A 148 -14.58 9.85 4.68
C GLU A 148 -14.32 9.74 3.17
N LEU A 149 -14.52 8.57 2.58
CA LEU A 149 -14.31 8.37 1.15
C LEU A 149 -15.33 9.14 0.29
N ARG A 150 -16.59 9.26 0.73
CA ARG A 150 -17.57 10.11 0.05
C ARG A 150 -17.19 11.59 0.12
N ALA A 151 -16.62 12.04 1.25
CA ALA A 151 -16.12 13.41 1.37
C ALA A 151 -14.89 13.61 0.48
N ALA A 152 -13.95 12.63 0.45
CA ALA A 152 -12.79 12.67 -0.44
C ALA A 152 -13.19 12.78 -1.93
N ALA A 153 -14.25 12.06 -2.34
CA ALA A 153 -14.78 12.14 -3.71
C ALA A 153 -15.35 13.54 -4.06
N ARG A 154 -15.77 14.32 -3.06
CA ARG A 154 -16.25 15.70 -3.24
C ARG A 154 -15.12 16.74 -3.17
N GLY A 155 -13.97 16.35 -2.63
CA GLY A 155 -12.75 17.13 -2.65
C GLY A 155 -12.12 17.38 -1.27
N ARG A 156 -10.96 17.99 -1.33
CA ARG A 156 -10.07 18.22 -0.17
C ARG A 156 -10.76 18.95 1.00
N ALA A 157 -11.45 20.06 0.71
CA ALA A 157 -12.04 20.89 1.77
C ALA A 157 -13.09 20.12 2.56
N GLU A 158 -13.97 19.38 1.89
CA GLU A 158 -15.01 18.60 2.53
C GLU A 158 -14.45 17.43 3.34
N LEU A 159 -13.38 16.76 2.83
CA LEU A 159 -12.69 15.73 3.59
C LEU A 159 -12.03 16.30 4.84
N GLN A 160 -11.39 17.47 4.75
CA GLN A 160 -10.77 18.13 5.92
C GLN A 160 -11.81 18.46 6.99
N GLU A 161 -13.02 18.93 6.60
CA GLU A 161 -14.11 19.17 7.55
C GLU A 161 -14.57 17.88 8.24
N VAL A 162 -14.69 16.78 7.48
CA VAL A 162 -15.08 15.48 8.03
C VAL A 162 -14.00 14.97 9.01
N LEU A 163 -12.73 15.02 8.64
CA LEU A 163 -11.64 14.56 9.50
C LEU A 163 -11.51 15.41 10.77
N ALA A 164 -11.73 16.72 10.69
CA ALA A 164 -11.67 17.61 11.84
C ALA A 164 -12.84 17.37 12.84
N ALA A 165 -13.97 16.90 12.38
CA ALA A 165 -15.17 16.62 13.17
C ALA A 165 -15.33 15.15 13.56
N ASN A 166 -14.51 14.26 13.03
CA ASN A 166 -14.72 12.82 13.12
C ASN A 166 -13.87 12.18 14.22
N GLU A 167 -14.51 11.33 15.00
CA GLU A 167 -13.86 10.36 15.84
C GLU A 167 -13.66 9.06 15.04
N PHE A 168 -12.62 8.31 15.36
CA PHE A 168 -12.40 7.00 14.78
C PHE A 168 -13.63 6.11 14.97
N ASP A 169 -14.12 5.50 13.89
CA ASP A 169 -15.24 4.57 13.93
C ASP A 169 -14.75 3.18 14.35
N PRO A 170 -15.09 2.70 15.56
CA PRO A 170 -14.61 1.42 16.06
C PRO A 170 -15.17 0.22 15.26
N GLU A 171 -16.26 0.39 14.51
CA GLU A 171 -16.82 -0.64 13.63
C GLU A 171 -15.98 -0.87 12.36
N SER A 172 -14.98 -0.04 12.12
CA SER A 172 -14.03 -0.22 11.00
C SER A 172 -13.15 -1.46 11.15
N PHE A 173 -12.92 -1.92 12.38
CA PHE A 173 -12.14 -3.09 12.69
C PHE A 173 -13.00 -4.17 13.35
N ILE A 174 -12.73 -5.42 12.99
CA ILE A 174 -13.32 -6.59 13.65
C ILE A 174 -12.48 -7.01 14.88
N PRO A 175 -12.99 -7.85 15.77
CA PRO A 175 -12.23 -8.33 16.94
C PRO A 175 -10.86 -8.93 16.60
N ALA A 176 -10.72 -9.61 15.46
CA ALA A 176 -9.44 -10.16 15.00
C ALA A 176 -8.43 -9.06 14.66
N ASP A 177 -8.87 -7.93 14.12
CA ASP A 177 -8.00 -6.77 13.84
C ASP A 177 -7.51 -6.11 15.12
N TYR A 178 -8.40 -5.94 16.10
CA TYR A 178 -8.01 -5.42 17.42
C TYR A 178 -6.98 -6.33 18.11
N ALA A 179 -7.21 -7.65 18.07
CA ALA A 179 -6.25 -8.61 18.62
C ALA A 179 -4.89 -8.54 17.91
N ALA A 180 -4.88 -8.35 16.58
CA ALA A 180 -3.65 -8.15 15.82
C ALA A 180 -2.95 -6.85 16.20
N LEU A 181 -3.67 -5.73 16.36
CA LEU A 181 -3.13 -4.43 16.79
C LEU A 181 -2.63 -4.42 18.24
N GLU A 182 -3.14 -5.27 19.10
CA GLU A 182 -2.62 -5.49 20.45
C GLU A 182 -1.42 -6.46 20.48
N GLY A 183 -1.26 -7.27 19.43
CA GLY A 183 -0.28 -8.34 19.31
C GLY A 183 0.75 -8.14 18.20
N SER A 184 0.74 -9.02 17.21
CA SER A 184 1.72 -9.12 16.12
C SER A 184 1.86 -7.85 15.28
N TRP A 185 0.80 -7.07 15.18
CA TRP A 185 0.75 -5.84 14.38
C TRP A 185 0.64 -4.56 15.23
N SER A 186 1.02 -4.61 16.51
CA SER A 186 1.10 -3.42 17.38
C SER A 186 2.05 -2.33 16.83
N TRP A 187 2.94 -2.70 15.93
CA TRP A 187 3.78 -1.81 15.13
C TRP A 187 2.97 -0.69 14.46
N PHE A 188 1.74 -0.96 13.98
CA PHE A 188 0.89 0.05 13.34
C PHE A 188 0.57 1.24 14.23
N ASN A 189 0.46 1.04 15.56
CA ASN A 189 0.12 2.13 16.48
C ASN A 189 1.15 3.26 16.41
N GLY A 190 2.45 2.92 16.44
CA GLY A 190 3.52 3.91 16.32
C GLY A 190 3.62 4.53 14.92
N ILE A 191 3.37 3.75 13.88
CA ILE A 191 3.43 4.22 12.48
C ILE A 191 2.29 5.20 12.17
N VAL A 192 1.08 4.94 12.65
CA VAL A 192 -0.08 5.86 12.48
C VAL A 192 0.13 7.14 13.29
N GLU A 193 0.61 7.03 14.53
CA GLU A 193 0.94 8.19 15.35
C GLU A 193 1.98 9.10 14.66
N ALA A 194 3.07 8.52 14.16
CA ALA A 194 4.10 9.24 13.42
C ALA A 194 3.55 9.90 12.14
N ALA A 195 2.68 9.20 11.39
CA ALA A 195 2.09 9.70 10.16
C ALA A 195 1.15 10.89 10.37
N THR A 196 0.53 11.00 11.54
CA THR A 196 -0.46 12.05 11.88
C THR A 196 0.08 13.13 12.82
N ALA A 197 1.32 13.00 13.31
CA ALA A 197 1.94 13.92 14.25
C ALA A 197 1.95 15.39 13.78
N ASN A 198 2.03 15.62 12.45
CA ASN A 198 2.03 16.95 11.84
C ASN A 198 0.69 17.30 11.18
N GLY A 199 -0.40 16.59 11.49
CA GLY A 199 -1.72 16.79 10.92
C GLY A 199 -2.10 15.73 9.86
N PHE A 200 -3.16 16.01 9.10
CA PHE A 200 -3.78 15.02 8.20
C PHE A 200 -3.52 15.28 6.70
N ASP A 201 -2.61 16.18 6.34
CA ASP A 201 -2.40 16.57 4.94
C ASP A 201 -2.01 15.38 4.04
N GLY A 202 -1.21 14.45 4.55
CA GLY A 202 -0.87 13.20 3.85
C GLY A 202 -2.09 12.31 3.64
N MET A 203 -2.89 12.12 4.70
CA MET A 203 -4.14 11.35 4.62
C MET A 203 -5.13 11.98 3.65
N VAL A 204 -5.27 13.31 3.69
CA VAL A 204 -6.14 14.05 2.77
C VAL A 204 -5.68 13.88 1.32
N ALA A 205 -4.38 14.02 1.05
CA ALA A 205 -3.84 13.83 -0.30
C ALA A 205 -4.07 12.40 -0.80
N ASP A 206 -3.83 11.42 0.05
CA ASP A 206 -4.01 10.01 -0.26
C ASP A 206 -5.46 9.65 -0.59
N LEU A 207 -6.40 10.06 0.25
CA LEU A 207 -7.82 9.71 0.08
C LEU A 207 -8.43 10.44 -1.13
N VAL A 208 -8.10 11.71 -1.33
CA VAL A 208 -8.54 12.46 -2.53
C VAL A 208 -7.95 11.84 -3.80
N GLY A 209 -6.66 11.49 -3.79
CA GLY A 209 -6.01 10.82 -4.91
C GLY A 209 -6.57 9.43 -5.20
N ALA A 210 -7.01 8.69 -4.17
CA ALA A 210 -7.64 7.38 -4.34
C ALA A 210 -9.04 7.47 -4.96
N MET A 211 -9.77 8.56 -4.67
CA MET A 211 -11.12 8.84 -5.22
C MET A 211 -11.08 9.60 -6.55
N ALA A 212 -9.90 9.89 -7.09
CA ALA A 212 -9.70 10.41 -8.44
C ALA A 212 -9.36 9.28 -9.43
N ALA A 213 -9.30 9.62 -10.72
CA ALA A 213 -8.84 8.66 -11.73
C ALA A 213 -7.41 8.20 -11.43
N TRP A 214 -7.16 6.89 -11.42
CA TRP A 214 -5.86 6.32 -11.07
C TRP A 214 -4.75 6.63 -12.08
N GLY A 215 -5.11 6.96 -13.34
CA GLY A 215 -4.15 7.33 -14.38
C GLY A 215 -3.50 6.14 -15.09
N PHE A 216 -3.98 4.91 -14.88
CA PHE A 216 -3.53 3.70 -15.59
C PHE A 216 -4.66 2.69 -15.71
N ASP A 217 -4.46 1.71 -16.60
CA ASP A 217 -5.34 0.55 -16.77
C ASP A 217 -4.76 -0.67 -16.04
N LEU A 218 -5.58 -1.37 -15.26
CA LEU A 218 -5.19 -2.61 -14.59
C LEU A 218 -4.79 -3.71 -15.58
N ALA A 219 -5.34 -3.70 -16.80
CA ALA A 219 -4.96 -4.61 -17.86
C ALA A 219 -3.50 -4.43 -18.33
N ALA A 220 -2.87 -3.29 -18.02
CA ALA A 220 -1.47 -3.04 -18.30
C ALA A 220 -0.50 -3.68 -17.27
N VAL A 221 -1.00 -4.17 -16.16
CA VAL A 221 -0.20 -4.89 -15.17
C VAL A 221 0.15 -6.25 -15.75
N SER A 222 1.37 -6.39 -16.24
CA SER A 222 1.87 -7.64 -16.85
C SER A 222 2.69 -8.51 -15.90
N ALA A 223 3.21 -7.93 -14.83
CA ALA A 223 3.93 -8.65 -13.78
C ALA A 223 2.98 -9.59 -13.02
N PRO A 224 3.42 -10.82 -12.66
CA PRO A 224 2.66 -11.67 -11.76
C PRO A 224 2.19 -10.89 -10.53
N THR A 225 0.91 -10.99 -10.23
CA THR A 225 0.27 -10.19 -9.19
C THR A 225 -0.48 -11.08 -8.21
N LEU A 226 -0.22 -10.94 -6.93
CA LEU A 226 -0.99 -11.56 -5.86
C LEU A 226 -1.88 -10.51 -5.20
N ILE A 227 -3.18 -10.73 -5.24
CA ILE A 227 -4.17 -9.94 -4.51
C ILE A 227 -4.63 -10.74 -3.30
N MET A 228 -4.50 -10.18 -2.11
CA MET A 228 -4.93 -10.82 -0.86
C MET A 228 -5.96 -9.95 -0.13
N HIS A 229 -6.97 -10.60 0.48
CA HIS A 229 -7.99 -9.87 1.23
C HIS A 229 -8.61 -10.71 2.34
N GLY A 230 -8.92 -10.07 3.47
CA GLY A 230 -9.72 -10.68 4.53
C GLY A 230 -11.22 -10.61 4.21
N THR A 231 -11.95 -11.73 4.33
CA THR A 231 -13.39 -11.76 3.97
C THR A 231 -14.28 -10.98 4.92
N ALA A 232 -13.78 -10.62 6.11
CA ALA A 232 -14.50 -9.85 7.12
C ALA A 232 -14.01 -8.40 7.23
N ASP A 233 -13.23 -7.91 6.25
CA ASP A 233 -12.73 -6.54 6.21
C ASP A 233 -13.89 -5.53 6.06
N ARG A 234 -13.99 -4.61 7.02
CA ARG A 234 -15.01 -3.55 7.08
C ARG A 234 -14.47 -2.16 6.70
N MET A 235 -13.15 -2.04 6.58
CA MET A 235 -12.52 -0.83 6.07
C MET A 235 -12.59 -0.77 4.55
N VAL A 236 -12.13 -1.87 3.93
CA VAL A 236 -12.22 -2.10 2.50
C VAL A 236 -12.81 -3.50 2.32
N PRO A 237 -14.07 -3.67 1.93
CA PRO A 237 -14.67 -4.98 1.73
C PRO A 237 -13.97 -5.80 0.65
N SER A 238 -13.95 -7.14 0.82
CA SER A 238 -13.25 -8.05 -0.11
C SER A 238 -13.75 -7.99 -1.55
N SER A 239 -14.97 -7.51 -1.77
CA SER A 239 -15.53 -7.23 -3.10
C SER A 239 -14.66 -6.30 -3.96
N HIS A 240 -13.88 -5.41 -3.33
CA HIS A 240 -12.90 -4.58 -4.03
C HIS A 240 -11.78 -5.41 -4.65
N SER A 241 -11.20 -6.35 -3.90
CA SER A 241 -10.16 -7.24 -4.40
C SER A 241 -10.70 -8.26 -5.42
N GLU A 242 -11.92 -8.72 -5.27
CA GLU A 242 -12.60 -9.54 -6.28
C GLU A 242 -12.75 -8.77 -7.60
N TRP A 243 -13.15 -7.50 -7.51
CA TRP A 243 -13.23 -6.62 -8.68
C TRP A 243 -11.84 -6.39 -9.31
N LEU A 244 -10.82 -6.10 -8.49
CA LEU A 244 -9.45 -5.91 -8.97
C LEU A 244 -8.91 -7.15 -9.69
N ALA A 245 -9.11 -8.34 -9.12
CA ALA A 245 -8.69 -9.60 -9.73
C ALA A 245 -9.39 -9.88 -11.06
N ALA A 246 -10.66 -9.51 -11.17
CA ALA A 246 -11.41 -9.65 -12.42
C ALA A 246 -10.93 -8.71 -13.54
N HIS A 247 -10.25 -7.59 -13.19
CA HIS A 247 -9.77 -6.58 -14.12
C HIS A 247 -8.24 -6.54 -14.31
N CYS A 248 -7.50 -7.38 -13.57
CA CYS A 248 -6.06 -7.52 -13.67
C CYS A 248 -5.71 -8.94 -14.16
N PRO A 249 -5.46 -9.16 -15.46
CA PRO A 249 -5.29 -10.51 -16.02
C PRO A 249 -4.13 -11.31 -15.43
N ALA A 250 -3.11 -10.62 -14.89
CA ALA A 250 -1.95 -11.25 -14.25
C ALA A 250 -2.18 -11.57 -12.76
N ALA A 251 -3.39 -11.36 -12.22
CA ALA A 251 -3.66 -11.48 -10.80
C ALA A 251 -4.15 -12.88 -10.39
N GLU A 252 -3.60 -13.36 -9.28
CA GLU A 252 -4.13 -14.45 -8.46
C GLU A 252 -4.82 -13.83 -7.24
N LEU A 253 -6.05 -14.24 -6.92
CA LEU A 253 -6.78 -13.78 -5.74
C LEU A 253 -6.70 -14.83 -4.61
N ARG A 254 -6.32 -14.39 -3.42
CA ARG A 254 -6.38 -15.20 -2.19
C ARG A 254 -7.21 -14.51 -1.13
N LEU A 255 -8.39 -15.04 -0.86
CA LEU A 255 -9.25 -14.60 0.23
C LEU A 255 -8.88 -15.36 1.51
N GLN A 256 -8.76 -14.62 2.62
CA GLN A 256 -8.50 -15.17 3.95
C GLN A 256 -9.83 -15.18 4.74
N PRO A 257 -10.39 -16.37 5.00
CA PRO A 257 -11.65 -16.46 5.74
C PRO A 257 -11.56 -15.80 7.12
N GLU A 258 -12.60 -15.07 7.50
CA GLU A 258 -12.76 -14.42 8.81
C GLU A 258 -11.69 -13.37 9.19
N ALA A 259 -10.69 -13.14 8.34
CA ALA A 259 -9.71 -12.07 8.56
C ALA A 259 -10.30 -10.70 8.18
N GLY A 260 -9.89 -9.67 8.89
CA GLY A 260 -10.25 -8.28 8.62
C GLY A 260 -9.12 -7.52 7.92
N HIS A 261 -9.09 -6.21 8.11
CA HIS A 261 -8.18 -5.29 7.42
C HIS A 261 -6.71 -5.43 7.84
N ILE A 262 -6.48 -5.69 9.13
CA ILE A 262 -5.14 -5.84 9.73
C ILE A 262 -4.79 -7.32 9.89
N SER A 263 -5.72 -8.13 10.39
CA SER A 263 -5.49 -9.53 10.70
C SER A 263 -5.18 -10.38 9.46
N VAL A 264 -5.57 -9.96 8.25
CA VAL A 264 -5.15 -10.59 6.98
C VAL A 264 -3.63 -10.62 6.82
N LEU A 265 -2.92 -9.67 7.41
CA LEU A 265 -1.46 -9.57 7.33
C LEU A 265 -0.72 -10.68 8.07
N ASP A 266 -1.38 -11.44 8.96
CA ASP A 266 -0.82 -12.67 9.53
C ASP A 266 -0.52 -13.72 8.45
N SER A 267 -1.16 -13.61 7.28
CA SER A 267 -0.88 -14.43 6.10
C SER A 267 0.21 -13.84 5.17
N ALA A 268 0.73 -12.64 5.46
CA ALA A 268 1.73 -11.97 4.62
C ALA A 268 3.07 -12.73 4.48
N PRO A 269 3.55 -13.53 5.46
CA PRO A 269 4.71 -14.40 5.24
C PRO A 269 4.54 -15.33 4.03
N GLY A 270 3.32 -15.83 3.77
CA GLY A 270 2.99 -16.62 2.58
C GLY A 270 3.10 -15.82 1.28
N ALA A 271 2.78 -14.52 1.30
CA ALA A 271 2.96 -13.63 0.16
C ALA A 271 4.45 -13.34 -0.12
N LEU A 272 5.28 -13.21 0.92
CA LEU A 272 6.73 -13.08 0.76
C LEU A 272 7.34 -14.33 0.12
N ALA A 273 6.93 -15.52 0.56
CA ALA A 273 7.36 -16.78 -0.02
C ALA A 273 6.91 -16.91 -1.50
N TRP A 274 5.70 -16.49 -1.81
CA TRP A 274 5.18 -16.44 -3.18
C TRP A 274 6.01 -15.50 -4.06
N LEU A 275 6.35 -14.29 -3.61
CA LEU A 275 7.23 -13.38 -4.33
C LEU A 275 8.56 -14.03 -4.67
N ARG A 276 9.17 -14.71 -3.70
CA ARG A 276 10.44 -15.40 -3.89
C ARG A 276 10.36 -16.51 -4.95
N GLN A 277 9.30 -17.31 -4.91
CA GLN A 277 9.07 -18.39 -5.87
C GLN A 277 8.89 -17.84 -7.29
N VAL A 278 7.99 -16.87 -7.46
CA VAL A 278 7.69 -16.29 -8.78
C VAL A 278 8.92 -15.68 -9.43
N VAL A 279 9.76 -14.96 -8.65
CA VAL A 279 10.97 -14.34 -9.20
C VAL A 279 12.02 -15.39 -9.58
N THR A 280 12.10 -16.51 -8.85
CA THR A 280 13.02 -17.61 -9.19
C THR A 280 12.58 -18.30 -10.49
N ASP A 281 11.29 -18.47 -10.71
CA ASP A 281 10.75 -19.13 -11.90
C ASP A 281 10.87 -18.24 -13.18
N TRP A 282 11.13 -16.94 -13.01
CA TRP A 282 11.27 -15.96 -14.10
C TRP A 282 12.74 -15.60 -14.43
N SER A 283 13.70 -16.13 -13.69
CA SER A 283 15.15 -15.91 -13.86
C SER A 283 15.78 -16.97 -14.75
#